data_d2280a658e23c3f1e2afacfd818ea13e
#
_entry.id   d2280a658e23c3f1e2afacfd818ea13e
#
_cell.length_a   1.000
_cell.length_b   1.000
_cell.length_c   1.000
_cell.angle_alpha   90.00
_cell.angle_beta   90.00
_cell.angle_gamma   90.00
#
_symmetry.space_group_name_H-M   'P 1'
#
loop_
_entity.id
_entity.type
_entity.pdbx_description
1 polymer ?
#
loop_
_entity_poly.entity_id
_entity_poly.type
_entity_poly.pdbx_seq_one_letter_code
_entity_poly.pdbx_strand_id
1 'polypeptide(L)'
;MILACQKIEKAFGGKSVLNNVNFLINEGEKAAVIGINGAGKTTLFKIITGEYEADHGEVIFQKGSTYGYLSQVIDVSSHRSIYEEMLDAKKDIIEMEKKIRQLEKDISTLSGEALESAMESYSRFTDRFEKANGYAWKSEIIGVLKGLGFDESQFDTPIHTLSGGQKTRVALSRILLMHPDLILLDEPTNHLDMESIRWLETFLSNYRGAVLIVSHDRYFLDKVVDKVIEIERGNSQVFNGNYSAYAEKKKAQRDAQMKLYMNQQQEIHHQEEVITKLRSFNREKSIKRAESREKMLSKIELVDKPVTLNSKMRITLEPEVLSGNDVLTIDGLCKSCGDKSLYSNLNVKIKRGEVVGLLGASGTGKTTLLKIINRQRRADSGKIRYGSKVSIGYYDQEQHVLDDSKTIFDEISDAYPKLTNTRIRNVLAAFLFTGEDVFQVIGTLSGGEKGRVSLAKLLLSTANFIIL
;
A
#
# COMPACT_ATOMS: atom_id res chain seq x y z
N MET A 1 19.94 -14.34 10.17
CA MET A 1 19.34 -14.10 8.82
C MET A 1 18.10 -14.96 8.74
N ILE A 2 16.93 -14.35 8.49
CA ILE A 2 15.66 -15.09 8.38
C ILE A 2 15.22 -15.24 6.92
N LEU A 3 15.50 -14.22 6.08
CA LEU A 3 15.18 -14.19 4.65
C LEU A 3 16.35 -13.61 3.87
N ALA A 4 16.72 -14.20 2.75
CA ALA A 4 17.60 -13.61 1.74
C ALA A 4 17.00 -13.75 0.34
N CYS A 5 16.99 -12.66 -0.40
CA CYS A 5 16.70 -12.63 -1.82
C CYS A 5 18.00 -12.37 -2.56
N GLN A 6 18.37 -13.27 -3.48
CA GLN A 6 19.63 -13.20 -4.23
C GLN A 6 19.36 -13.15 -5.71
N LYS A 7 19.72 -12.03 -6.35
CA LYS A 7 19.65 -11.79 -7.81
C LYS A 7 18.28 -12.15 -8.39
N ILE A 8 17.19 -11.76 -7.71
CA ILE A 8 15.85 -12.07 -8.17
C ILE A 8 15.53 -11.26 -9.43
N GLU A 9 15.14 -11.99 -10.48
CA GLU A 9 14.70 -11.44 -11.77
C GLU A 9 13.32 -11.97 -12.12
N LYS A 10 12.48 -11.12 -12.70
CA LYS A 10 11.14 -11.48 -13.19
C LYS A 10 10.69 -10.58 -14.32
N ALA A 11 10.21 -11.21 -15.39
CA ALA A 11 9.62 -10.53 -16.54
C ALA A 11 8.19 -11.06 -16.81
N PHE A 12 7.33 -10.23 -17.35
CA PHE A 12 6.01 -10.58 -17.82
C PHE A 12 5.82 -10.06 -19.26
N GLY A 13 5.46 -10.94 -20.18
CA GLY A 13 5.20 -10.57 -21.57
C GLY A 13 6.37 -9.84 -22.25
N GLY A 14 7.62 -10.19 -21.91
CA GLY A 14 8.83 -9.55 -22.43
C GLY A 14 9.23 -8.24 -21.72
N LYS A 15 8.41 -7.72 -20.80
CA LYS A 15 8.74 -6.55 -19.99
C LYS A 15 9.36 -7.00 -18.68
N SER A 16 10.62 -6.62 -18.43
CA SER A 16 11.28 -6.90 -17.16
C SER A 16 10.68 -6.02 -16.05
N VAL A 17 10.33 -6.65 -14.93
CA VAL A 17 9.78 -6.00 -13.72
C VAL A 17 10.81 -5.97 -12.61
N LEU A 18 11.52 -7.08 -12.38
CA LEU A 18 12.64 -7.20 -11.45
C LEU A 18 13.87 -7.66 -12.23
N ASN A 19 15.01 -6.99 -12.06
CA ASN A 19 16.23 -7.29 -12.82
C ASN A 19 17.35 -7.84 -11.96
N ASN A 20 17.54 -7.33 -10.75
CA ASN A 20 18.63 -7.73 -9.86
C ASN A 20 18.27 -7.31 -8.43
N VAL A 21 17.31 -7.99 -7.83
CA VAL A 21 16.89 -7.68 -6.47
C VAL A 21 17.69 -8.51 -5.49
N ASN A 22 18.45 -7.79 -4.63
CA ASN A 22 19.34 -8.37 -3.62
C ASN A 22 19.11 -7.70 -2.28
N PHE A 23 18.71 -8.45 -1.27
CA PHE A 23 18.68 -7.98 0.11
C PHE A 23 18.59 -9.16 1.07
N LEU A 24 18.84 -8.86 2.34
CA LEU A 24 18.69 -9.82 3.43
C LEU A 24 17.93 -9.18 4.59
N ILE A 25 17.19 -9.99 5.31
CA ILE A 25 16.48 -9.63 6.54
C ILE A 25 16.99 -10.52 7.65
N ASN A 26 17.40 -9.90 8.75
CA ASN A 26 17.81 -10.61 9.96
C ASN A 26 16.63 -10.82 10.92
N GLU A 27 16.82 -11.67 11.92
CA GLU A 27 15.84 -11.85 12.99
C GLU A 27 15.59 -10.51 13.70
N GLY A 28 14.33 -10.22 13.95
CA GLY A 28 13.91 -9.00 14.64
C GLY A 28 13.99 -7.70 13.80
N GLU A 29 14.58 -7.72 12.60
CA GLU A 29 14.61 -6.52 11.74
C GLU A 29 13.23 -6.11 11.23
N LYS A 30 13.00 -4.80 11.14
CA LYS A 30 11.81 -4.19 10.59
C LYS A 30 12.18 -3.47 9.29
N ALA A 31 11.81 -4.03 8.15
CA ALA A 31 12.19 -3.50 6.86
C ALA A 31 10.97 -3.06 6.03
N ALA A 32 11.11 -1.98 5.27
CA ALA A 32 10.13 -1.58 4.27
C ALA A 32 10.66 -1.85 2.86
N VAL A 33 9.77 -2.32 1.98
CA VAL A 33 9.98 -2.32 0.53
C VAL A 33 9.22 -1.15 -0.07
N ILE A 34 9.94 -0.23 -0.68
CA ILE A 34 9.37 0.97 -1.30
C ILE A 34 9.72 1.05 -2.78
N GLY A 35 8.97 1.82 -3.53
CA GLY A 35 9.14 2.03 -4.97
C GLY A 35 7.88 2.64 -5.57
N ILE A 36 7.98 3.15 -6.79
CA ILE A 36 6.81 3.67 -7.52
C ILE A 36 5.77 2.57 -7.77
N ASN A 37 4.55 2.95 -8.11
CA ASN A 37 3.53 1.98 -8.53
C ASN A 37 4.03 1.25 -9.79
N GLY A 38 3.85 -0.07 -9.81
CA GLY A 38 4.38 -0.91 -10.89
C GLY A 38 5.87 -1.26 -10.78
N ALA A 39 6.59 -0.85 -9.73
CA ALA A 39 8.00 -1.21 -9.53
C ALA A 39 8.25 -2.70 -9.19
N GLY A 40 7.20 -3.50 -9.03
CA GLY A 40 7.32 -4.92 -8.74
C GLY A 40 7.27 -5.31 -7.26
N LYS A 41 6.83 -4.42 -6.35
CA LYS A 41 6.74 -4.70 -4.90
C LYS A 41 5.89 -5.93 -4.58
N THR A 42 4.65 -5.95 -5.06
CA THR A 42 3.73 -7.09 -4.89
C THR A 42 4.23 -8.35 -5.61
N THR A 43 4.86 -8.19 -6.79
CA THR A 43 5.50 -9.29 -7.51
C THR A 43 6.63 -9.91 -6.68
N LEU A 44 7.45 -9.08 -6.03
CA LEU A 44 8.50 -9.54 -5.12
C LEU A 44 7.91 -10.35 -3.95
N PHE A 45 6.84 -9.85 -3.32
CA PHE A 45 6.18 -10.57 -2.22
C PHE A 45 5.62 -11.93 -2.69
N LYS A 46 5.00 -11.99 -3.87
CA LYS A 46 4.52 -13.24 -4.46
C LYS A 46 5.65 -14.23 -4.79
N ILE A 47 6.83 -13.73 -5.15
CA ILE A 47 8.02 -14.58 -5.33
C ILE A 47 8.51 -15.08 -3.96
N ILE A 48 8.57 -14.22 -2.94
CA ILE A 48 8.98 -14.60 -1.59
C ILE A 48 8.03 -15.66 -1.01
N THR A 49 6.73 -15.54 -1.24
CA THR A 49 5.73 -16.51 -0.75
C THR A 49 5.64 -17.79 -1.60
N GLY A 50 6.32 -17.84 -2.75
CA GLY A 50 6.28 -18.98 -3.66
C GLY A 50 5.03 -19.03 -4.56
N GLU A 51 4.20 -17.97 -4.57
CA GLU A 51 3.07 -17.86 -5.51
C GLU A 51 3.55 -17.67 -6.96
N TYR A 52 4.69 -17.00 -7.14
CA TYR A 52 5.37 -16.85 -8.43
C TYR A 52 6.78 -17.40 -8.34
N GLU A 53 7.22 -18.10 -9.40
CA GLU A 53 8.60 -18.47 -9.56
C GLU A 53 9.42 -17.30 -10.12
N ALA A 54 10.62 -17.09 -9.59
CA ALA A 54 11.59 -16.17 -10.18
C ALA A 54 12.11 -16.73 -11.50
N ASP A 55 12.38 -15.89 -12.49
CA ASP A 55 12.99 -16.32 -13.74
C ASP A 55 14.49 -16.63 -13.54
N HIS A 56 15.15 -15.85 -12.65
CA HIS A 56 16.50 -16.07 -12.15
C HIS A 56 16.60 -15.67 -10.67
N GLY A 57 17.65 -16.19 -10.00
CA GLY A 57 17.89 -15.94 -8.59
C GLY A 57 17.14 -16.89 -7.67
N GLU A 58 17.29 -16.68 -6.37
CA GLU A 58 16.70 -17.55 -5.36
C GLU A 58 16.25 -16.80 -4.11
N VAL A 59 15.23 -17.35 -3.45
CA VAL A 59 14.74 -16.89 -2.15
C VAL A 59 15.13 -17.95 -1.11
N ILE A 60 15.87 -17.56 -0.09
CA ILE A 60 16.40 -18.44 0.93
C ILE A 60 15.78 -18.06 2.28
N PHE A 61 15.05 -18.99 2.88
CA PHE A 61 14.56 -18.89 4.27
C PHE A 61 15.47 -19.65 5.22
N GLN A 62 15.54 -19.17 6.44
CA GLN A 62 16.17 -19.93 7.53
C GLN A 62 15.42 -21.25 7.74
N LYS A 63 16.17 -22.33 7.91
CA LYS A 63 15.57 -23.66 8.09
C LYS A 63 14.68 -23.70 9.34
N GLY A 64 13.41 -24.08 9.15
CA GLY A 64 12.44 -24.21 10.23
C GLY A 64 11.77 -22.89 10.64
N SER A 65 12.07 -21.77 9.98
CA SER A 65 11.35 -20.51 10.21
C SER A 65 9.94 -20.55 9.62
N THR A 66 9.04 -19.87 10.30
CA THR A 66 7.64 -19.68 9.89
C THR A 66 7.45 -18.28 9.34
N TYR A 67 6.54 -18.12 8.37
CA TYR A 67 6.16 -16.78 7.90
C TYR A 67 4.64 -16.63 7.79
N GLY A 68 4.16 -15.40 7.96
CA GLY A 68 2.78 -15.00 7.72
C GLY A 68 2.73 -13.93 6.64
N TYR A 69 1.81 -14.06 5.70
CA TYR A 69 1.65 -13.11 4.59
C TYR A 69 0.24 -12.53 4.54
N LEU A 70 0.16 -11.20 4.59
CA LEU A 70 -1.07 -10.45 4.33
C LEU A 70 -1.03 -9.91 2.91
N SER A 71 -1.83 -10.50 2.01
CA SER A 71 -2.01 -10.00 0.64
C SER A 71 -3.10 -8.92 0.58
N GLN A 72 -3.07 -8.10 -0.48
CA GLN A 72 -4.13 -7.11 -0.75
C GLN A 72 -5.50 -7.76 -1.05
N VAL A 73 -5.50 -8.99 -1.58
CA VAL A 73 -6.72 -9.74 -1.91
C VAL A 73 -6.83 -10.94 -0.98
N ILE A 74 -7.85 -10.94 -0.16
CA ILE A 74 -8.11 -12.00 0.81
C ILE A 74 -9.39 -12.72 0.44
N ASP A 75 -9.27 -13.99 0.10
CA ASP A 75 -10.40 -14.89 -0.08
C ASP A 75 -10.66 -15.64 1.24
N VAL A 76 -11.40 -15.00 2.15
CA VAL A 76 -11.88 -15.64 3.36
C VAL A 76 -13.36 -15.99 3.16
N SER A 77 -13.61 -17.18 2.64
CA SER A 77 -14.96 -17.74 2.44
C SER A 77 -15.46 -18.54 3.65
N SER A 78 -14.80 -18.42 4.80
CA SER A 78 -15.13 -19.19 6.02
C SER A 78 -16.51 -18.84 6.57
N HIS A 79 -17.29 -19.87 6.93
CA HIS A 79 -18.55 -19.73 7.66
C HIS A 79 -18.37 -19.54 9.17
N ARG A 80 -17.13 -19.60 9.66
CA ARG A 80 -16.78 -19.40 11.07
C ARG A 80 -17.00 -17.97 11.51
N SER A 81 -17.18 -17.77 12.80
CA SER A 81 -17.15 -16.44 13.39
C SER A 81 -15.74 -15.87 13.46
N ILE A 82 -15.62 -14.55 13.68
CA ILE A 82 -14.34 -13.89 13.86
C ILE A 82 -13.54 -14.56 15.00
N TYR A 83 -14.19 -14.82 16.14
CA TYR A 83 -13.54 -15.41 17.29
C TYR A 83 -13.09 -16.86 17.04
N GLU A 84 -13.91 -17.68 16.38
CA GLU A 84 -13.54 -19.05 15.99
C GLU A 84 -12.32 -19.09 15.07
N GLU A 85 -12.16 -18.12 14.17
CA GLU A 85 -10.98 -18.01 13.31
C GLU A 85 -9.71 -17.68 14.12
N MET A 86 -9.85 -16.88 15.18
CA MET A 86 -8.74 -16.58 16.09
C MET A 86 -8.38 -17.78 16.98
N LEU A 87 -9.38 -18.58 17.38
CA LEU A 87 -9.13 -19.84 18.09
C LEU A 87 -8.33 -20.83 17.22
N ASP A 88 -8.59 -20.88 15.92
CA ASP A 88 -7.82 -21.71 14.98
C ASP A 88 -6.35 -21.27 14.91
N ALA A 89 -6.08 -19.96 14.94
CA ALA A 89 -4.72 -19.42 14.98
C ALA A 89 -3.94 -19.80 16.27
N LYS A 90 -4.64 -20.08 17.36
CA LYS A 90 -4.07 -20.50 18.66
C LYS A 90 -4.31 -21.99 18.96
N LYS A 91 -4.66 -22.79 17.96
CA LYS A 91 -5.02 -24.20 18.12
C LYS A 91 -3.97 -24.99 18.91
N ASP A 92 -2.69 -24.82 18.57
CA ASP A 92 -1.60 -25.55 19.21
C ASP A 92 -1.51 -25.27 20.73
N ILE A 93 -1.70 -24.00 21.12
CA ILE A 93 -1.71 -23.57 22.53
C ILE A 93 -2.93 -24.16 23.25
N ILE A 94 -4.10 -24.12 22.61
CA ILE A 94 -5.33 -24.65 23.16
C ILE A 94 -5.24 -26.19 23.33
N GLU A 95 -4.63 -26.89 22.37
CA GLU A 95 -4.40 -28.33 22.47
C GLU A 95 -3.40 -28.67 23.58
N MET A 96 -2.33 -27.88 23.75
CA MET A 96 -1.42 -28.03 24.90
C MET A 96 -2.13 -27.83 26.23
N GLU A 97 -2.98 -26.78 26.35
CA GLU A 97 -3.78 -26.57 27.57
C GLU A 97 -4.68 -27.77 27.89
N LYS A 98 -5.40 -28.28 26.87
CA LYS A 98 -6.23 -29.47 27.03
C LYS A 98 -5.42 -30.70 27.50
N LYS A 99 -4.22 -30.87 26.92
CA LYS A 99 -3.33 -31.99 27.28
C LYS A 99 -2.81 -31.86 28.72
N ILE A 100 -2.43 -30.66 29.14
CA ILE A 100 -2.01 -30.37 30.52
C ILE A 100 -3.14 -30.74 31.49
N ARG A 101 -4.36 -30.26 31.23
CA ARG A 101 -5.53 -30.56 32.08
C ARG A 101 -5.89 -32.05 32.11
N GLN A 102 -5.66 -32.79 31.01
CA GLN A 102 -5.85 -34.22 30.98
C GLN A 102 -4.79 -34.91 31.85
N LEU A 103 -3.51 -34.51 31.71
CA LEU A 103 -2.42 -35.05 32.51
C LEU A 103 -2.60 -34.78 34.02
N GLU A 104 -3.14 -33.61 34.41
CA GLU A 104 -3.50 -33.29 35.80
C GLU A 104 -4.51 -34.32 36.37
N LYS A 105 -5.51 -34.71 35.59
CA LYS A 105 -6.49 -35.73 35.98
C LYS A 105 -5.84 -37.12 36.06
N ASP A 106 -5.01 -37.45 35.05
CA ASP A 106 -4.36 -38.74 34.97
C ASP A 106 -3.39 -38.94 36.18
N ILE A 107 -2.61 -37.91 36.53
CA ILE A 107 -1.70 -37.89 37.69
C ILE A 107 -2.47 -38.15 39.00
N SER A 108 -3.70 -37.70 39.13
CA SER A 108 -4.52 -37.91 40.31
C SER A 108 -5.04 -39.37 40.48
N THR A 109 -4.95 -40.19 39.44
CA THR A 109 -5.52 -41.54 39.38
C THR A 109 -4.51 -42.65 39.14
N LEU A 110 -3.33 -42.30 38.59
CA LEU A 110 -2.26 -43.25 38.25
C LEU A 110 -1.33 -43.53 39.43
N SER A 111 -0.61 -44.66 39.37
CA SER A 111 0.42 -45.07 40.35
C SER A 111 1.58 -45.79 39.66
N GLY A 112 2.76 -45.85 40.31
CA GLY A 112 3.96 -46.51 39.80
C GLY A 112 4.55 -45.82 38.54
N GLU A 113 5.13 -46.60 37.64
CA GLU A 113 5.81 -46.13 36.42
C GLU A 113 4.88 -45.26 35.51
N ALA A 114 3.58 -45.56 35.50
CA ALA A 114 2.62 -44.77 34.74
C ALA A 114 2.47 -43.34 35.31
N LEU A 115 2.54 -43.18 36.62
CA LEU A 115 2.53 -41.86 37.26
C LEU A 115 3.80 -41.08 36.95
N GLU A 116 4.99 -41.70 36.99
CA GLU A 116 6.26 -41.04 36.66
C GLU A 116 6.26 -40.52 35.21
N SER A 117 5.84 -41.35 34.25
CA SER A 117 5.72 -40.96 32.85
C SER A 117 4.72 -39.81 32.62
N ALA A 118 3.59 -39.82 33.35
CA ALA A 118 2.61 -38.74 33.29
C ALA A 118 3.18 -37.42 33.85
N MET A 119 3.94 -37.49 34.97
CA MET A 119 4.60 -36.32 35.59
C MET A 119 5.67 -35.72 34.67
N GLU A 120 6.50 -36.53 34.02
CA GLU A 120 7.48 -36.04 33.02
C GLU A 120 6.79 -35.35 31.85
N SER A 121 5.71 -35.95 31.34
CA SER A 121 4.92 -35.36 30.26
C SER A 121 4.28 -34.06 30.68
N TYR A 122 3.70 -33.97 31.87
CA TYR A 122 3.13 -32.78 32.45
C TYR A 122 4.16 -31.65 32.54
N SER A 123 5.32 -31.91 33.14
CA SER A 123 6.40 -30.93 33.23
C SER A 123 6.81 -30.41 31.85
N ARG A 124 7.01 -31.30 30.88
CA ARG A 124 7.41 -30.93 29.52
C ARG A 124 6.34 -30.07 28.79
N PHE A 125 5.05 -30.41 28.93
CA PHE A 125 3.97 -29.63 28.32
C PHE A 125 3.77 -28.31 29.01
N THR A 126 3.88 -28.25 30.34
CA THR A 126 3.78 -27.01 31.13
C THR A 126 4.91 -26.04 30.76
N ASP A 127 6.15 -26.52 30.69
CA ASP A 127 7.29 -25.69 30.27
C ASP A 127 7.12 -25.10 28.86
N ARG A 128 6.59 -25.90 27.93
CA ARG A 128 6.30 -25.43 26.58
C ARG A 128 5.17 -24.42 26.56
N PHE A 129 4.13 -24.65 27.33
CA PHE A 129 2.96 -23.76 27.44
C PHE A 129 3.34 -22.40 28.04
N GLU A 130 4.19 -22.42 29.08
CA GLU A 130 4.72 -21.18 29.69
C GLU A 130 5.63 -20.42 28.74
N LYS A 131 6.56 -21.10 28.06
CA LYS A 131 7.43 -20.46 27.05
C LYS A 131 6.65 -19.86 25.90
N ALA A 132 5.51 -20.46 25.52
CA ALA A 132 4.60 -19.95 24.51
C ALA A 132 3.63 -18.87 25.04
N ASN A 133 3.81 -18.39 26.30
CA ASN A 133 2.90 -17.46 26.98
C ASN A 133 1.44 -17.96 26.99
N GLY A 134 1.27 -19.27 27.18
CA GLY A 134 0.00 -19.97 27.01
C GLY A 134 -1.13 -19.47 27.91
N TYR A 135 -0.84 -18.94 29.10
CA TYR A 135 -1.88 -18.42 30.00
C TYR A 135 -2.58 -17.15 29.47
N ALA A 136 -1.93 -16.43 28.57
CA ALA A 136 -2.41 -15.14 28.07
C ALA A 136 -3.21 -15.23 26.74
N TRP A 137 -3.35 -16.42 26.12
CA TRP A 137 -3.88 -16.53 24.77
C TRP A 137 -5.29 -15.94 24.59
N LYS A 138 -6.17 -16.03 25.61
CA LYS A 138 -7.52 -15.43 25.56
C LYS A 138 -7.46 -13.89 25.52
N SER A 139 -6.66 -13.35 26.43
CA SER A 139 -6.47 -11.89 26.52
C SER A 139 -5.79 -11.33 25.27
N GLU A 140 -4.90 -12.11 24.68
CA GLU A 140 -4.21 -11.75 23.44
C GLU A 140 -5.16 -11.68 22.24
N ILE A 141 -6.05 -12.68 22.08
CA ILE A 141 -7.10 -12.66 21.04
C ILE A 141 -7.96 -11.41 21.19
N ILE A 142 -8.46 -11.14 22.40
CA ILE A 142 -9.30 -9.97 22.67
C ILE A 142 -8.52 -8.67 22.40
N GLY A 143 -7.25 -8.60 22.84
CA GLY A 143 -6.38 -7.44 22.64
C GLY A 143 -6.10 -7.13 21.18
N VAL A 144 -5.80 -8.14 20.37
CA VAL A 144 -5.55 -7.98 18.93
C VAL A 144 -6.82 -7.57 18.19
N LEU A 145 -7.96 -8.21 18.47
CA LEU A 145 -9.24 -7.86 17.84
C LEU A 145 -9.67 -6.44 18.18
N LYS A 146 -9.61 -6.04 19.45
CA LYS A 146 -9.92 -4.65 19.88
C LYS A 146 -8.95 -3.64 19.28
N GLY A 147 -7.66 -3.97 19.27
CA GLY A 147 -6.64 -3.12 18.67
C GLY A 147 -6.85 -2.86 17.18
N LEU A 148 -7.41 -3.83 16.45
CA LEU A 148 -7.79 -3.68 15.05
C LEU A 148 -9.24 -3.22 14.83
N GLY A 149 -9.89 -2.69 15.89
CA GLY A 149 -11.17 -1.98 15.81
C GLY A 149 -12.40 -2.90 15.74
N PHE A 150 -12.34 -4.10 16.32
CA PHE A 150 -13.51 -4.95 16.55
C PHE A 150 -14.02 -4.82 17.99
N ASP A 151 -15.30 -4.57 18.14
CA ASP A 151 -15.97 -4.62 19.43
C ASP A 151 -16.28 -6.07 19.83
N GLU A 152 -16.35 -6.36 21.13
CA GLU A 152 -16.69 -7.73 21.60
C GLU A 152 -18.03 -8.24 21.07
N SER A 153 -19.01 -7.35 20.87
CA SER A 153 -20.30 -7.68 20.26
C SER A 153 -20.19 -8.20 18.82
N GLN A 154 -19.08 -7.99 18.15
CA GLN A 154 -18.84 -8.42 16.77
C GLN A 154 -18.11 -9.77 16.69
N PHE A 155 -17.58 -10.29 17.79
CA PHE A 155 -16.74 -11.49 17.78
C PHE A 155 -17.46 -12.74 17.24
N ASP A 156 -18.76 -12.84 17.46
CA ASP A 156 -19.57 -13.94 16.95
C ASP A 156 -20.11 -13.71 15.51
N THR A 157 -19.71 -12.59 14.88
CA THR A 157 -20.17 -12.29 13.51
C THR A 157 -19.50 -13.25 12.52
N PRO A 158 -20.27 -13.90 11.63
CA PRO A 158 -19.71 -14.78 10.59
C PRO A 158 -18.88 -13.99 9.58
N ILE A 159 -17.70 -14.52 9.24
CA ILE A 159 -16.71 -13.83 8.37
C ILE A 159 -17.28 -13.54 6.98
N HIS A 160 -18.10 -14.43 6.42
CA HIS A 160 -18.67 -14.24 5.09
C HIS A 160 -19.56 -12.99 4.98
N THR A 161 -20.12 -12.50 6.10
CA THR A 161 -21.00 -11.31 6.16
C THR A 161 -20.21 -10.00 6.25
N LEU A 162 -18.90 -10.07 6.49
CA LEU A 162 -18.04 -8.92 6.68
C LEU A 162 -17.75 -8.20 5.35
N SER A 163 -17.53 -6.89 5.43
CA SER A 163 -17.00 -6.10 4.33
C SER A 163 -15.55 -6.51 3.99
N GLY A 164 -15.07 -6.22 2.77
CA GLY A 164 -13.70 -6.51 2.35
C GLY A 164 -12.66 -6.00 3.35
N GLY A 165 -12.76 -4.74 3.78
CA GLY A 165 -11.85 -4.17 4.77
C GLY A 165 -11.92 -4.84 6.15
N GLN A 166 -13.09 -5.34 6.58
CA GLN A 166 -13.20 -6.12 7.82
C GLN A 166 -12.54 -7.48 7.67
N LYS A 167 -12.70 -8.15 6.52
CA LYS A 167 -12.03 -9.42 6.22
C LYS A 167 -10.51 -9.27 6.25
N THR A 168 -9.99 -8.17 5.69
CA THR A 168 -8.54 -7.84 5.77
C THR A 168 -8.07 -7.70 7.20
N ARG A 169 -8.84 -7.02 8.07
CA ARG A 169 -8.54 -6.88 9.48
C ARG A 169 -8.55 -8.23 10.23
N VAL A 170 -9.50 -9.12 9.92
CA VAL A 170 -9.54 -10.49 10.48
C VAL A 170 -8.30 -11.28 10.08
N ALA A 171 -7.91 -11.25 8.81
CA ALA A 171 -6.71 -11.94 8.33
C ALA A 171 -5.42 -11.36 8.96
N LEU A 172 -5.34 -10.04 9.10
CA LEU A 172 -4.24 -9.40 9.83
C LEU A 172 -4.21 -9.88 11.28
N SER A 173 -5.35 -9.88 11.99
CA SER A 173 -5.46 -10.38 13.37
C SER A 173 -4.93 -11.80 13.50
N ARG A 174 -5.30 -12.68 12.57
CA ARG A 174 -4.84 -14.07 12.54
C ARG A 174 -3.33 -14.16 12.41
N ILE A 175 -2.73 -13.44 11.47
CA ILE A 175 -1.28 -13.44 11.26
C ILE A 175 -0.53 -12.96 12.51
N LEU A 176 -1.01 -11.86 13.13
CA LEU A 176 -0.38 -11.32 14.34
C LEU A 176 -0.46 -12.29 15.51
N LEU A 177 -1.57 -13.04 15.66
CA LEU A 177 -1.76 -14.04 16.71
C LEU A 177 -0.93 -15.30 16.50
N MET A 178 -0.58 -15.66 15.28
CA MET A 178 0.27 -16.82 14.98
C MET A 178 1.73 -16.63 15.41
N HIS A 179 2.19 -15.39 15.62
CA HIS A 179 3.58 -15.04 15.95
C HIS A 179 4.64 -15.70 15.05
N PRO A 180 4.52 -15.60 13.71
CA PRO A 180 5.53 -16.19 12.83
C PRO A 180 6.89 -15.48 12.98
N ASP A 181 7.98 -16.16 12.64
CA ASP A 181 9.33 -15.57 12.67
C ASP A 181 9.51 -14.41 11.70
N LEU A 182 8.74 -14.40 10.60
CA LEU A 182 8.69 -13.32 9.62
C LEU A 182 7.24 -12.94 9.25
N ILE A 183 6.90 -11.67 9.35
CA ILE A 183 5.62 -11.13 8.86
C ILE A 183 5.86 -10.35 7.57
N LEU A 184 5.09 -10.67 6.53
CA LEU A 184 5.04 -9.98 5.24
C LEU A 184 3.71 -9.24 5.14
N LEU A 185 3.75 -7.90 5.05
CA LEU A 185 2.56 -7.05 5.03
C LEU A 185 2.52 -6.22 3.74
N ASP A 186 1.51 -6.41 2.91
CA ASP A 186 1.27 -5.60 1.71
C ASP A 186 0.13 -4.62 1.97
N GLU A 187 0.46 -3.33 2.13
CA GLU A 187 -0.44 -2.21 2.44
C GLU A 187 -1.33 -2.44 3.67
N PRO A 188 -0.75 -2.76 4.86
CA PRO A 188 -1.53 -3.14 6.05
C PRO A 188 -2.36 -2.00 6.63
N THR A 189 -2.04 -0.75 6.32
CA THR A 189 -2.77 0.43 6.81
C THR A 189 -4.06 0.71 6.03
N ASN A 190 -4.24 0.08 4.87
CA ASN A 190 -5.48 0.20 4.11
C ASN A 190 -6.65 -0.36 4.93
N HIS A 191 -7.76 0.36 4.96
CA HIS A 191 -8.99 0.01 5.68
C HIS A 191 -8.89 0.04 7.23
N LEU A 192 -7.77 0.52 7.80
CA LEU A 192 -7.64 0.80 9.22
C LEU A 192 -8.02 2.25 9.52
N ASP A 193 -8.58 2.49 10.70
CA ASP A 193 -8.73 3.82 11.25
C ASP A 193 -7.47 4.25 12.03
N MET A 194 -7.42 5.50 12.42
CA MET A 194 -6.23 6.08 13.08
C MET A 194 -5.86 5.40 14.40
N GLU A 195 -6.83 4.88 15.14
CA GLU A 195 -6.59 4.18 16.41
C GLU A 195 -5.99 2.81 16.14
N SER A 196 -6.55 2.08 15.20
CA SER A 196 -6.03 0.77 14.77
C SER A 196 -4.63 0.89 14.15
N ILE A 197 -4.33 1.96 13.39
CA ILE A 197 -2.97 2.21 12.86
C ILE A 197 -1.99 2.43 14.01
N ARG A 198 -2.31 3.28 14.99
CA ARG A 198 -1.43 3.53 16.16
C ARG A 198 -1.19 2.26 16.98
N TRP A 199 -2.23 1.45 17.14
CA TRP A 199 -2.09 0.17 17.83
C TRP A 199 -1.17 -0.76 17.04
N LEU A 200 -1.34 -0.85 15.71
CA LEU A 200 -0.49 -1.68 14.84
C LEU A 200 0.97 -1.20 14.84
N GLU A 201 1.22 0.12 14.81
CA GLU A 201 2.55 0.71 14.96
C GLU A 201 3.22 0.20 16.25
N THR A 202 2.51 0.29 17.37
CA THR A 202 3.01 -0.14 18.68
C THR A 202 3.25 -1.65 18.71
N PHE A 203 2.35 -2.44 18.16
CA PHE A 203 2.48 -3.89 18.11
C PHE A 203 3.70 -4.31 17.29
N LEU A 204 3.85 -3.80 16.06
CA LEU A 204 4.96 -4.16 15.16
C LEU A 204 6.31 -3.67 15.66
N SER A 205 6.38 -2.50 16.29
CA SER A 205 7.63 -1.99 16.89
C SER A 205 8.11 -2.90 18.03
N ASN A 206 7.19 -3.50 18.80
CA ASN A 206 7.51 -4.42 19.90
C ASN A 206 7.59 -5.90 19.46
N TYR A 207 7.30 -6.18 18.19
CA TYR A 207 7.29 -7.55 17.69
C TYR A 207 8.70 -8.15 17.69
N ARG A 208 8.86 -9.36 18.20
CA ARG A 208 10.18 -10.02 18.31
C ARG A 208 10.68 -10.58 16.98
N GLY A 209 9.79 -11.07 16.13
CA GLY A 209 10.12 -11.57 14.80
C GLY A 209 10.48 -10.44 13.81
N ALA A 210 10.93 -10.81 12.63
CA ALA A 210 11.20 -9.89 11.55
C ALA A 210 9.89 -9.43 10.89
N VAL A 211 9.90 -8.22 10.32
CA VAL A 211 8.75 -7.67 9.58
C VAL A 211 9.23 -7.08 8.27
N LEU A 212 8.58 -7.42 7.17
CA LEU A 212 8.81 -6.82 5.85
C LEU A 212 7.51 -6.21 5.36
N ILE A 213 7.50 -4.90 5.14
CA ILE A 213 6.30 -4.12 4.89
C ILE A 213 6.40 -3.43 3.53
N VAL A 214 5.34 -3.51 2.72
CA VAL A 214 5.06 -2.58 1.63
C VAL A 214 4.01 -1.61 2.12
N SER A 215 4.27 -0.31 2.12
CA SER A 215 3.26 0.72 2.42
C SER A 215 3.58 2.04 1.73
N HIS A 216 2.53 2.79 1.44
CA HIS A 216 2.61 4.18 0.98
C HIS A 216 2.49 5.19 2.13
N ASP A 217 2.16 4.73 3.33
CA ASP A 217 2.09 5.56 4.53
C ASP A 217 3.49 5.80 5.10
N ARG A 218 4.03 6.98 4.77
CA ARG A 218 5.38 7.39 5.19
C ARG A 218 5.51 7.55 6.71
N TYR A 219 4.44 8.00 7.37
CA TYR A 219 4.45 8.20 8.82
C TYR A 219 4.48 6.85 9.54
N PHE A 220 3.66 5.90 9.10
CA PHE A 220 3.67 4.52 9.58
C PHE A 220 5.06 3.87 9.41
N LEU A 221 5.63 3.96 8.22
CA LEU A 221 6.97 3.41 7.95
C LEU A 221 8.03 4.07 8.83
N ASP A 222 7.98 5.38 9.03
CA ASP A 222 8.96 6.11 9.83
C ASP A 222 8.99 5.67 11.29
N LYS A 223 7.84 5.20 11.81
CA LYS A 223 7.69 4.70 13.19
C LYS A 223 8.10 3.24 13.37
N VAL A 224 7.87 2.41 12.37
CA VAL A 224 7.99 0.95 12.50
C VAL A 224 9.31 0.41 11.97
N VAL A 225 9.87 0.99 10.88
CA VAL A 225 11.00 0.37 10.18
C VAL A 225 12.34 1.00 10.54
N ASP A 226 13.37 0.16 10.53
CA ASP A 226 14.79 0.51 10.72
C ASP A 226 15.65 0.23 9.49
N LYS A 227 15.06 -0.33 8.44
CA LYS A 227 15.69 -0.62 7.15
C LYS A 227 14.71 -0.33 6.01
N VAL A 228 15.20 0.26 4.93
CA VAL A 228 14.41 0.55 3.73
C VAL A 228 15.08 -0.10 2.52
N ILE A 229 14.31 -0.87 1.76
CA ILE A 229 14.69 -1.51 0.51
C ILE A 229 13.94 -0.80 -0.61
N GLU A 230 14.64 0.00 -1.38
CA GLU A 230 14.06 0.68 -2.53
C GLU A 230 14.16 -0.18 -3.77
N ILE A 231 13.04 -0.34 -4.50
CA ILE A 231 13.02 -0.95 -5.83
C ILE A 231 12.85 0.17 -6.85
N GLU A 232 13.88 0.39 -7.65
CA GLU A 232 13.89 1.38 -8.73
C GLU A 232 14.39 0.73 -10.03
N ARG A 233 13.59 0.78 -11.10
CA ARG A 233 13.90 0.17 -12.41
C ARG A 233 14.26 -1.32 -12.32
N GLY A 234 13.60 -2.05 -11.44
CA GLY A 234 13.83 -3.49 -11.23
C GLY A 234 15.04 -3.84 -10.36
N ASN A 235 15.85 -2.86 -9.96
CA ASN A 235 16.99 -3.08 -9.06
C ASN A 235 16.65 -2.71 -7.63
N SER A 236 17.30 -3.33 -6.66
CA SER A 236 17.15 -3.01 -5.25
C SER A 236 18.32 -2.21 -4.70
N GLN A 237 18.02 -1.25 -3.84
CA GLN A 237 19.03 -0.55 -3.03
C GLN A 237 18.59 -0.56 -1.57
N VAL A 238 19.49 -0.93 -0.67
CA VAL A 238 19.22 -1.04 0.76
C VAL A 238 19.75 0.18 1.49
N PHE A 239 18.92 0.75 2.37
CA PHE A 239 19.25 1.88 3.23
C PHE A 239 18.99 1.50 4.68
N ASN A 240 19.96 1.66 5.55
CA ASN A 240 19.79 1.52 7.00
C ASN A 240 19.23 2.84 7.58
N GLY A 241 18.24 2.72 8.43
CA GLY A 241 17.48 3.80 9.05
C GLY A 241 16.00 3.77 8.68
N ASN A 242 15.23 4.65 9.32
CA ASN A 242 13.80 4.82 9.07
C ASN A 242 13.53 5.52 7.73
N TYR A 243 12.25 5.74 7.41
CA TYR A 243 11.85 6.36 6.14
C TYR A 243 12.42 7.79 5.97
N SER A 244 12.46 8.60 7.03
CA SER A 244 13.01 9.96 6.99
C SER A 244 14.51 9.96 6.66
N ALA A 245 15.29 9.11 7.32
CA ALA A 245 16.71 8.94 7.04
C ALA A 245 16.99 8.45 5.59
N TYR A 246 16.15 7.53 5.09
CA TYR A 246 16.19 7.13 3.69
C TYR A 246 15.93 8.32 2.76
N ALA A 247 14.86 9.11 3.02
CA ALA A 247 14.48 10.23 2.15
C ALA A 247 15.58 11.29 2.05
N GLU A 248 16.27 11.59 3.16
CA GLU A 248 17.43 12.50 3.19
C GLU A 248 18.61 11.95 2.37
N LYS A 249 18.98 10.68 2.59
CA LYS A 249 20.07 10.01 1.86
C LYS A 249 19.79 9.98 0.36
N LYS A 250 18.55 9.61 -0.02
CA LYS A 250 18.13 9.55 -1.44
C LYS A 250 18.15 10.93 -2.10
N LYS A 251 17.70 11.97 -1.38
CA LYS A 251 17.79 13.35 -1.86
C LYS A 251 19.25 13.77 -2.10
N ALA A 252 20.13 13.52 -1.13
CA ALA A 252 21.54 13.85 -1.27
C ALA A 252 22.21 13.10 -2.45
N GLN A 253 21.90 11.82 -2.64
CA GLN A 253 22.39 11.04 -3.79
C GLN A 253 21.91 11.63 -5.13
N ARG A 254 20.60 11.99 -5.22
CA ARG A 254 20.05 12.61 -6.44
C ARG A 254 20.67 13.97 -6.74
N ASP A 255 20.85 14.79 -5.71
CA ASP A 255 21.47 16.12 -5.85
C ASP A 255 22.93 15.99 -6.31
N ALA A 256 23.67 15.04 -5.76
CA ALA A 256 25.04 14.74 -6.19
C ALA A 256 25.10 14.23 -7.64
N GLN A 257 24.23 13.30 -8.02
CA GLN A 257 24.16 12.79 -9.38
C GLN A 257 23.74 13.86 -10.38
N MET A 258 22.80 14.74 -10.02
CA MET A 258 22.39 15.88 -10.85
C MET A 258 23.57 16.85 -11.07
N LYS A 259 24.34 17.12 -10.00
CA LYS A 259 25.55 17.98 -10.11
C LYS A 259 26.62 17.37 -11.04
N LEU A 260 26.85 16.06 -10.91
CA LEU A 260 27.77 15.35 -11.82
C LEU A 260 27.30 15.42 -13.27
N TYR A 261 26.01 15.16 -13.52
CA TYR A 261 25.41 15.28 -14.85
C TYR A 261 25.56 16.69 -15.42
N MET A 262 25.22 17.72 -14.64
CA MET A 262 25.35 19.12 -15.09
C MET A 262 26.80 19.49 -15.42
N ASN A 263 27.74 19.12 -14.56
CA ASN A 263 29.17 19.37 -14.81
C ASN A 263 29.65 18.67 -16.08
N GLN A 264 29.26 17.43 -16.30
CA GLN A 264 29.59 16.68 -17.52
C GLN A 264 29.00 17.33 -18.77
N GLN A 265 27.72 17.75 -18.71
CA GLN A 265 27.08 18.42 -19.84
C GLN A 265 27.73 19.76 -20.17
N GLN A 266 28.14 20.54 -19.16
CA GLN A 266 28.90 21.77 -19.37
C GLN A 266 30.24 21.51 -20.03
N GLU A 267 30.96 20.48 -19.59
CA GLU A 267 32.24 20.09 -20.18
C GLU A 267 32.08 19.62 -21.63
N ILE A 268 31.08 18.77 -21.92
CA ILE A 268 30.76 18.31 -23.27
C ILE A 268 30.47 19.52 -24.17
N HIS A 269 29.61 20.44 -23.75
CA HIS A 269 29.25 21.62 -24.51
C HIS A 269 30.48 22.52 -24.78
N HIS A 270 31.33 22.75 -23.75
CA HIS A 270 32.56 23.50 -23.91
C HIS A 270 33.51 22.85 -24.93
N GLN A 271 33.67 21.52 -24.90
CA GLN A 271 34.52 20.79 -25.85
C GLN A 271 33.92 20.87 -27.27
N GLU A 272 32.60 20.81 -27.45
CA GLU A 272 31.94 20.97 -28.74
C GLU A 272 32.17 22.39 -29.32
N GLU A 273 32.10 23.43 -28.50
CA GLU A 273 32.39 24.80 -28.91
C GLU A 273 33.82 24.94 -29.36
N VAL A 274 34.81 24.37 -28.60
CA VAL A 274 36.21 24.37 -28.96
C VAL A 274 36.47 23.63 -30.27
N ILE A 275 35.82 22.48 -30.47
CA ILE A 275 35.93 21.69 -31.72
C ILE A 275 35.41 22.52 -32.91
N THR A 276 34.23 23.14 -32.75
CA THR A 276 33.62 24.00 -33.77
C THR A 276 34.54 25.15 -34.13
N LYS A 277 35.14 25.81 -33.13
CA LYS A 277 36.10 26.91 -33.31
C LYS A 277 37.39 26.45 -34.00
N LEU A 278 37.91 25.26 -33.67
CA LEU A 278 39.10 24.70 -34.31
C LEU A 278 38.83 24.34 -35.79
N ARG A 279 37.67 23.86 -36.12
CA ARG A 279 37.24 23.58 -37.49
C ARG A 279 37.07 24.86 -38.33
N SER A 280 36.55 25.94 -37.72
CA SER A 280 36.38 27.23 -38.44
C SER A 280 37.67 27.84 -38.93
N PHE A 281 38.82 27.54 -38.31
CA PHE A 281 40.14 28.02 -38.74
C PHE A 281 40.66 27.36 -40.03
N ASN A 282 40.05 26.29 -40.51
CA ASN A 282 40.31 25.57 -41.76
C ASN A 282 41.80 25.26 -42.05
N ARG A 283 42.63 25.10 -41.01
CA ARG A 283 44.05 24.73 -41.10
C ARG A 283 44.19 23.25 -40.76
N GLU A 284 44.99 22.50 -41.51
CA GLU A 284 45.22 21.07 -41.32
C GLU A 284 45.57 20.69 -39.87
N LYS A 285 46.43 21.45 -39.23
CA LYS A 285 46.82 21.26 -37.82
C LYS A 285 45.64 21.49 -36.84
N SER A 286 44.73 22.41 -37.15
CA SER A 286 43.55 22.68 -36.33
C SER A 286 42.50 21.58 -36.50
N ILE A 287 42.35 21.07 -37.73
CA ILE A 287 41.45 19.95 -38.03
C ILE A 287 41.90 18.68 -37.29
N LYS A 288 43.18 18.32 -37.33
CA LYS A 288 43.73 17.18 -36.58
C LYS A 288 43.50 17.30 -35.06
N ARG A 289 43.57 18.49 -34.51
CA ARG A 289 43.29 18.77 -33.09
C ARG A 289 41.78 18.61 -32.77
N ALA A 290 40.91 19.06 -33.68
CA ALA A 290 39.47 18.87 -33.55
C ALA A 290 39.08 17.37 -33.55
N GLU A 291 39.63 16.60 -34.49
CA GLU A 291 39.40 15.15 -34.59
C GLU A 291 39.91 14.39 -33.36
N SER A 292 41.07 14.79 -32.78
CA SER A 292 41.54 14.20 -31.55
C SER A 292 40.62 14.45 -30.36
N ARG A 293 40.06 15.67 -30.26
CA ARG A 293 39.09 16.00 -29.19
C ARG A 293 37.76 15.27 -29.38
N GLU A 294 37.27 15.12 -30.60
CA GLU A 294 36.09 14.33 -30.91
C GLU A 294 36.25 12.87 -30.47
N LYS A 295 37.43 12.27 -30.78
CA LYS A 295 37.76 10.92 -30.29
C LYS A 295 37.82 10.83 -28.76
N MET A 296 38.18 11.88 -28.07
CA MET A 296 38.13 11.93 -26.62
C MET A 296 36.67 12.01 -26.13
N LEU A 297 35.84 12.87 -26.72
CA LEU A 297 34.42 13.01 -26.39
C LEU A 297 33.65 11.69 -26.64
N SER A 298 33.93 10.99 -27.72
CA SER A 298 33.26 9.72 -28.03
C SER A 298 33.61 8.58 -27.06
N LYS A 299 34.63 8.73 -26.24
CA LYS A 299 35.04 7.76 -25.21
C LYS A 299 34.52 8.09 -23.82
N ILE A 300 33.90 9.25 -23.63
CA ILE A 300 33.31 9.64 -22.36
C ILE A 300 32.06 8.79 -22.08
N GLU A 301 32.10 8.06 -20.98
CA GLU A 301 30.87 7.41 -20.48
C GLU A 301 29.88 8.49 -20.01
N LEU A 302 28.73 8.53 -20.65
CA LEU A 302 27.68 9.50 -20.31
C LEU A 302 27.05 9.17 -18.98
N VAL A 303 27.05 10.15 -18.07
CA VAL A 303 26.30 10.06 -16.82
C VAL A 303 24.81 10.17 -17.16
N ASP A 304 24.04 9.18 -16.80
CA ASP A 304 22.61 9.21 -16.97
C ASP A 304 21.99 10.37 -16.21
N LYS A 305 21.12 11.13 -16.89
CA LYS A 305 20.35 12.16 -16.22
C LYS A 305 19.51 11.52 -15.12
N PRO A 306 19.65 11.96 -13.85
CA PRO A 306 18.78 11.48 -12.79
C PRO A 306 17.33 11.69 -13.23
N VAL A 307 16.51 10.63 -13.15
CA VAL A 307 15.08 10.77 -13.41
C VAL A 307 14.52 11.73 -12.36
N THR A 308 14.32 12.97 -12.75
CA THR A 308 13.39 13.83 -12.05
C THR A 308 12.04 13.15 -12.23
N LEU A 309 11.67 12.32 -11.26
CA LEU A 309 10.28 11.96 -11.12
C LEU A 309 9.57 13.30 -10.99
N ASN A 310 8.96 13.77 -12.07
CA ASN A 310 7.92 14.79 -12.02
C ASN A 310 6.72 14.16 -11.30
N SER A 311 6.98 13.73 -10.05
CA SER A 311 6.01 13.08 -9.18
C SER A 311 5.01 14.07 -8.60
N LYS A 312 5.15 15.34 -8.92
CA LYS A 312 4.17 16.35 -8.54
C LYS A 312 3.19 16.54 -9.69
N MET A 313 2.15 15.73 -9.65
CA MET A 313 0.95 15.97 -10.43
C MET A 313 0.39 17.35 -10.01
N ARG A 314 0.37 18.32 -10.93
CA ARG A 314 -0.32 19.61 -10.71
C ARG A 314 -1.76 19.44 -11.16
N ILE A 315 -2.65 19.27 -10.21
CA ILE A 315 -4.10 19.27 -10.46
C ILE A 315 -4.57 20.69 -10.21
N THR A 316 -5.03 21.35 -11.24
CA THR A 316 -5.76 22.63 -11.14
C THR A 316 -7.22 22.33 -11.45
N LEU A 317 -8.09 22.43 -10.44
CA LEU A 317 -9.53 22.23 -10.56
C LEU A 317 -10.17 23.62 -10.76
N GLU A 318 -10.55 23.93 -11.97
CA GLU A 318 -11.27 25.16 -12.29
C GLU A 318 -12.70 24.82 -12.68
N PRO A 319 -13.70 25.24 -11.88
CA PRO A 319 -15.10 25.00 -12.22
C PRO A 319 -15.54 25.86 -13.40
N GLU A 320 -16.29 25.29 -14.32
CA GLU A 320 -16.86 26.06 -15.48
C GLU A 320 -17.85 27.12 -15.00
N VAL A 321 -18.60 26.79 -13.94
CA VAL A 321 -19.61 27.69 -13.36
C VAL A 321 -19.38 27.79 -11.85
N LEU A 322 -19.30 29.02 -11.35
CA LEU A 322 -19.22 29.25 -9.91
C LEU A 322 -20.57 28.97 -9.24
N SER A 323 -20.54 28.19 -8.16
CA SER A 323 -21.71 27.97 -7.31
C SER A 323 -22.11 29.24 -6.54
N GLY A 324 -23.31 29.23 -5.98
CA GLY A 324 -23.68 30.18 -4.93
C GLY A 324 -22.76 30.09 -3.70
N ASN A 325 -22.90 31.02 -2.76
CA ASN A 325 -22.07 31.06 -1.57
C ASN A 325 -22.33 29.84 -0.64
N ASP A 326 -23.59 29.46 -0.45
CA ASP A 326 -23.98 28.24 0.24
C ASP A 326 -23.98 27.09 -0.77
N VAL A 327 -23.14 26.06 -0.54
CA VAL A 327 -22.97 24.91 -1.43
C VAL A 327 -23.81 23.73 -0.99
N LEU A 328 -23.76 23.40 0.30
CA LEU A 328 -24.51 22.29 0.89
C LEU A 328 -25.02 22.69 2.26
N THR A 329 -26.28 22.36 2.53
CA THR A 329 -26.89 22.47 3.86
C THR A 329 -27.59 21.14 4.17
N ILE A 330 -27.22 20.55 5.29
CA ILE A 330 -27.81 19.33 5.85
C ILE A 330 -28.46 19.72 7.15
N ASP A 331 -29.76 19.44 7.28
CA ASP A 331 -30.56 19.74 8.47
C ASP A 331 -31.18 18.47 9.04
N GLY A 332 -30.80 18.11 10.26
CA GLY A 332 -31.39 17.01 11.03
C GLY A 332 -31.30 15.63 10.37
N LEU A 333 -30.22 15.35 9.63
CA LEU A 333 -30.08 14.11 8.88
C LEU A 333 -29.89 12.92 9.82
N CYS A 334 -30.70 11.87 9.62
CA CYS A 334 -30.58 10.60 10.33
C CYS A 334 -30.43 9.45 9.35
N LYS A 335 -29.62 8.45 9.73
CA LYS A 335 -29.45 7.22 8.98
C LYS A 335 -29.13 6.05 9.89
N SER A 336 -29.83 4.93 9.66
CA SER A 336 -29.57 3.65 10.30
C SER A 336 -29.26 2.58 9.23
N CYS A 337 -28.58 1.55 9.63
CA CYS A 337 -28.29 0.39 8.79
C CYS A 337 -28.62 -0.87 9.61
N GLY A 338 -29.77 -1.52 9.33
CA GLY A 338 -30.36 -2.50 10.22
C GLY A 338 -30.66 -1.86 11.58
N ASP A 339 -30.28 -2.52 12.66
CA ASP A 339 -30.48 -2.03 14.04
C ASP A 339 -29.44 -1.00 14.49
N LYS A 340 -28.38 -0.76 13.69
CA LYS A 340 -27.32 0.17 14.03
C LYS A 340 -27.64 1.58 13.53
N SER A 341 -27.81 2.55 14.44
CA SER A 341 -27.85 3.97 14.10
C SER A 341 -26.44 4.45 13.73
N LEU A 342 -26.28 4.99 12.51
CA LEU A 342 -25.01 5.54 12.04
C LEU A 342 -24.83 6.97 12.52
N TYR A 343 -25.85 7.79 12.36
CA TYR A 343 -25.90 9.16 12.87
C TYR A 343 -27.35 9.62 13.05
N SER A 344 -27.54 10.49 14.04
CA SER A 344 -28.81 11.11 14.37
C SER A 344 -28.64 12.63 14.44
N ASN A 345 -29.58 13.36 13.87
CA ASN A 345 -29.62 14.83 13.88
C ASN A 345 -28.33 15.51 13.37
N LEU A 346 -27.74 14.98 12.29
CA LEU A 346 -26.54 15.55 11.69
C LEU A 346 -26.87 16.86 11.00
N ASN A 347 -26.18 17.93 11.39
CA ASN A 347 -26.33 19.27 10.80
C ASN A 347 -24.98 19.73 10.29
N VAL A 348 -24.89 20.05 8.98
CA VAL A 348 -23.66 20.51 8.32
C VAL A 348 -23.99 21.59 7.33
N LYS A 349 -23.17 22.62 7.29
CA LYS A 349 -23.22 23.66 6.26
C LYS A 349 -21.87 23.86 5.64
N ILE A 350 -21.80 23.79 4.29
CA ILE A 350 -20.56 23.97 3.51
C ILE A 350 -20.75 25.16 2.59
N LYS A 351 -19.78 26.08 2.61
CA LYS A 351 -19.74 27.26 1.77
C LYS A 351 -18.73 27.09 0.63
N ARG A 352 -18.86 27.92 -0.37
CA ARG A 352 -17.93 27.96 -1.51
C ARG A 352 -16.50 28.27 -1.03
N GLY A 353 -15.54 27.46 -1.52
CA GLY A 353 -14.14 27.60 -1.19
C GLY A 353 -13.73 26.91 0.13
N GLU A 354 -14.67 26.33 0.88
CA GLU A 354 -14.33 25.54 2.06
C GLU A 354 -13.83 24.14 1.67
N VAL A 355 -12.83 23.68 2.39
CA VAL A 355 -12.34 22.31 2.34
C VAL A 355 -12.70 21.64 3.66
N VAL A 356 -13.53 20.61 3.61
CA VAL A 356 -14.08 19.93 4.79
C VAL A 356 -13.57 18.50 4.83
N GLY A 357 -12.91 18.11 5.93
CA GLY A 357 -12.49 16.74 6.18
C GLY A 357 -13.51 15.97 7.01
N LEU A 358 -13.98 14.81 6.53
CA LEU A 358 -14.88 13.92 7.26
C LEU A 358 -14.06 12.82 7.95
N LEU A 359 -13.95 12.91 9.27
CA LEU A 359 -13.16 12.00 10.10
C LEU A 359 -14.06 11.11 10.97
N GLY A 360 -13.60 9.94 11.32
CA GLY A 360 -14.29 9.01 12.21
C GLY A 360 -13.79 7.58 12.06
N ALA A 361 -14.11 6.74 13.04
CA ALA A 361 -13.77 5.32 13.04
C ALA A 361 -14.35 4.56 11.83
N SER A 362 -13.79 3.39 11.52
CA SER A 362 -14.33 2.54 10.45
C SER A 362 -15.76 2.09 10.79
N GLY A 363 -16.66 2.11 9.80
CA GLY A 363 -18.05 1.68 10.00
C GLY A 363 -18.98 2.71 10.64
N THR A 364 -18.54 3.97 10.86
CA THR A 364 -19.41 5.06 11.38
C THR A 364 -20.34 5.67 10.33
N GLY A 365 -20.30 5.20 9.09
CA GLY A 365 -21.21 5.67 8.04
C GLY A 365 -20.67 6.80 7.17
N LYS A 366 -19.36 7.11 7.18
CA LYS A 366 -18.75 8.16 6.34
C LYS A 366 -19.10 7.99 4.86
N THR A 367 -18.82 6.83 4.27
CA THR A 367 -19.15 6.53 2.87
C THR A 367 -20.67 6.56 2.62
N THR A 368 -21.49 6.13 3.60
CA THR A 368 -22.95 6.23 3.51
C THR A 368 -23.40 7.69 3.42
N LEU A 369 -22.81 8.59 4.22
CA LEU A 369 -23.11 10.02 4.16
C LEU A 369 -22.74 10.60 2.78
N LEU A 370 -21.54 10.28 2.26
CA LEU A 370 -21.11 10.74 0.94
C LEU A 370 -22.03 10.21 -0.18
N LYS A 371 -22.44 8.94 -0.11
CA LYS A 371 -23.41 8.36 -1.05
C LYS A 371 -24.80 9.02 -0.93
N ILE A 372 -25.22 9.46 0.26
CA ILE A 372 -26.46 10.23 0.44
C ILE A 372 -26.34 11.64 -0.15
N ILE A 373 -25.22 12.33 0.11
CA ILE A 373 -24.93 13.65 -0.49
C ILE A 373 -24.87 13.53 -2.01
N ASN A 374 -24.33 12.45 -2.56
CA ASN A 374 -24.31 12.20 -4.01
C ASN A 374 -25.62 11.63 -4.57
N ARG A 375 -26.70 11.57 -3.78
CA ARG A 375 -28.05 11.06 -4.16
C ARG A 375 -28.09 9.60 -4.59
N GLN A 376 -27.05 8.82 -4.30
CA GLN A 376 -26.99 7.38 -4.56
C GLN A 376 -27.73 6.56 -3.49
N ARG A 377 -27.96 7.15 -2.32
CA ARG A 377 -28.67 6.52 -1.20
C ARG A 377 -29.65 7.51 -0.57
N ARG A 378 -30.73 7.01 0.03
CA ARG A 378 -31.71 7.86 0.75
C ARG A 378 -31.38 7.90 2.24
N ALA A 379 -31.56 9.07 2.85
CA ALA A 379 -31.60 9.20 4.31
C ALA A 379 -32.92 8.67 4.85
N ASP A 380 -32.93 8.34 6.14
CA ASP A 380 -34.16 7.90 6.81
C ASP A 380 -35.02 9.11 7.21
N SER A 381 -34.38 10.20 7.64
CA SER A 381 -35.03 11.48 7.91
C SER A 381 -34.05 12.64 7.75
N GLY A 382 -34.55 13.87 7.81
CA GLY A 382 -33.79 15.10 7.61
C GLY A 382 -33.87 15.63 6.18
N LYS A 383 -33.21 16.75 5.92
CA LYS A 383 -33.24 17.44 4.62
C LYS A 383 -31.83 17.79 4.17
N ILE A 384 -31.58 17.60 2.87
CA ILE A 384 -30.36 18.07 2.20
C ILE A 384 -30.78 19.11 1.16
N ARG A 385 -30.15 20.28 1.24
CA ARG A 385 -30.34 21.37 0.29
C ARG A 385 -29.02 21.68 -0.38
N TYR A 386 -29.04 21.74 -1.70
CA TYR A 386 -27.91 22.18 -2.52
C TYR A 386 -28.09 23.64 -2.90
N GLY A 387 -27.02 24.38 -2.90
CA GLY A 387 -27.02 25.77 -3.33
C GLY A 387 -27.29 25.94 -4.82
N SER A 388 -27.45 27.19 -5.25
CA SER A 388 -27.66 27.50 -6.66
C SER A 388 -26.44 27.13 -7.51
N LYS A 389 -26.67 26.55 -8.68
CA LYS A 389 -25.65 26.14 -9.65
C LYS A 389 -24.60 25.16 -9.10
N VAL A 390 -24.96 24.37 -8.10
CA VAL A 390 -24.05 23.33 -7.58
C VAL A 390 -24.06 22.12 -8.51
N SER A 391 -22.87 21.75 -9.00
CA SER A 391 -22.59 20.54 -9.76
C SER A 391 -21.65 19.66 -8.95
N ILE A 392 -22.06 18.42 -8.68
CA ILE A 392 -21.32 17.48 -7.82
C ILE A 392 -20.42 16.61 -8.69
N GLY A 393 -19.13 16.55 -8.36
CA GLY A 393 -18.19 15.56 -8.84
C GLY A 393 -17.83 14.60 -7.72
N TYR A 394 -18.09 13.31 -7.90
CA TYR A 394 -17.84 12.28 -6.89
C TYR A 394 -16.76 11.30 -7.37
N TYR A 395 -15.75 11.12 -6.54
CA TYR A 395 -14.74 10.08 -6.73
C TYR A 395 -15.15 8.85 -5.94
N ASP A 396 -15.42 7.73 -6.64
CA ASP A 396 -15.77 6.47 -6.01
C ASP A 396 -14.50 5.65 -5.73
N GLN A 397 -14.28 5.31 -4.47
CA GLN A 397 -13.12 4.52 -4.03
C GLN A 397 -13.12 3.11 -4.65
N GLU A 398 -14.30 2.54 -4.88
CA GLU A 398 -14.48 1.20 -5.47
C GLU A 398 -14.40 1.21 -7.01
N GLN A 399 -14.27 2.38 -7.64
CA GLN A 399 -14.04 2.60 -9.08
C GLN A 399 -15.08 1.93 -10.01
N HIS A 400 -16.28 1.65 -9.53
CA HIS A 400 -17.39 1.06 -10.31
C HIS A 400 -17.87 1.92 -11.48
N VAL A 401 -17.31 3.10 -11.67
CA VAL A 401 -17.72 4.09 -12.68
C VAL A 401 -16.95 3.92 -14.00
N LEU A 402 -15.93 3.06 -14.04
CA LEU A 402 -15.11 2.80 -15.23
C LEU A 402 -15.58 1.52 -15.94
N ASP A 403 -15.62 1.56 -17.27
CA ASP A 403 -15.92 0.40 -18.11
C ASP A 403 -14.62 -0.36 -18.43
N ASP A 404 -14.46 -1.54 -17.83
CA ASP A 404 -13.26 -2.37 -17.99
C ASP A 404 -13.00 -2.84 -19.43
N SER A 405 -13.99 -2.78 -20.32
CA SER A 405 -13.85 -3.17 -21.72
C SER A 405 -13.30 -2.08 -22.63
N LYS A 406 -13.33 -0.80 -22.19
CA LYS A 406 -12.89 0.35 -22.96
C LYS A 406 -11.41 0.65 -22.78
N THR A 407 -10.85 1.40 -23.75
CA THR A 407 -9.55 2.05 -23.55
C THR A 407 -9.68 3.26 -22.63
N ILE A 408 -8.56 3.68 -22.02
CA ILE A 408 -8.53 4.91 -21.19
C ILE A 408 -9.04 6.11 -21.99
N PHE A 409 -8.63 6.22 -23.26
CA PHE A 409 -9.01 7.31 -24.15
C PHE A 409 -10.50 7.28 -24.46
N ASP A 410 -11.05 6.12 -24.84
CA ASP A 410 -12.46 5.97 -25.20
C ASP A 410 -13.39 6.26 -24.01
N GLU A 411 -13.01 5.77 -22.81
CA GLU A 411 -13.77 6.03 -21.58
C GLU A 411 -13.94 7.52 -21.29
N ILE A 412 -12.90 8.30 -21.52
CA ILE A 412 -12.96 9.77 -21.29
C ILE A 412 -13.64 10.46 -22.46
N SER A 413 -13.36 10.06 -23.70
CA SER A 413 -13.96 10.63 -24.89
C SER A 413 -15.48 10.46 -24.90
N ASP A 414 -15.97 9.28 -24.54
CA ASP A 414 -17.41 9.00 -24.45
C ASP A 414 -18.09 9.77 -23.33
N ALA A 415 -17.41 9.94 -22.19
CA ALA A 415 -17.93 10.72 -21.08
C ALA A 415 -18.00 12.22 -21.40
N TYR A 416 -17.09 12.73 -22.24
CA TYR A 416 -16.98 14.16 -22.59
C TYR A 416 -16.85 14.39 -24.09
N PRO A 417 -17.90 14.16 -24.91
CA PRO A 417 -17.82 14.23 -26.38
C PRO A 417 -17.50 15.63 -26.94
N LYS A 418 -17.63 16.68 -26.12
CA LYS A 418 -17.33 18.05 -26.50
C LYS A 418 -15.85 18.42 -26.37
N LEU A 419 -15.05 17.56 -25.74
CA LEU A 419 -13.63 17.85 -25.56
C LEU A 419 -12.83 17.44 -26.79
N THR A 420 -11.81 18.23 -27.11
CA THR A 420 -10.87 17.89 -28.19
C THR A 420 -9.92 16.76 -27.74
N ASN A 421 -9.51 15.91 -28.68
CA ASN A 421 -8.55 14.83 -28.42
C ASN A 421 -7.25 15.34 -27.79
N THR A 422 -6.81 16.55 -28.18
CA THR A 422 -5.63 17.19 -27.60
C THR A 422 -5.81 17.49 -26.11
N ARG A 423 -7.00 18.01 -25.71
CA ARG A 423 -7.29 18.31 -24.30
C ARG A 423 -7.36 17.04 -23.46
N ILE A 424 -7.99 15.97 -23.97
CA ILE A 424 -8.03 14.65 -23.32
C ILE A 424 -6.62 14.12 -23.10
N ARG A 425 -5.79 14.10 -24.15
CA ARG A 425 -4.40 13.63 -24.05
C ARG A 425 -3.55 14.46 -23.10
N ASN A 426 -3.71 15.78 -23.08
CA ASN A 426 -2.98 16.64 -22.14
C ASN A 426 -3.34 16.37 -20.68
N VAL A 427 -4.63 16.13 -20.39
CA VAL A 427 -5.07 15.77 -19.05
C VAL A 427 -4.53 14.38 -18.70
N LEU A 428 -4.66 13.39 -19.56
CA LEU A 428 -4.12 12.04 -19.34
C LEU A 428 -2.60 12.07 -19.11
N ALA A 429 -1.86 12.89 -19.86
CA ALA A 429 -0.43 13.07 -19.66
C ALA A 429 -0.10 13.68 -18.28
N ALA A 430 -0.93 14.60 -17.75
CA ALA A 430 -0.79 15.12 -16.39
C ALA A 430 -0.97 14.01 -15.33
N PHE A 431 -1.75 12.96 -15.65
CA PHE A 431 -1.94 11.76 -14.83
C PHE A 431 -0.96 10.63 -15.19
N LEU A 432 0.10 10.94 -15.92
CA LEU A 432 1.18 10.03 -16.29
C LEU A 432 0.78 8.92 -17.29
N PHE A 433 -0.26 9.14 -18.09
CA PHE A 433 -0.57 8.31 -19.24
C PHE A 433 -0.08 9.01 -20.50
N THR A 434 1.00 8.53 -21.11
CA THR A 434 1.68 9.18 -22.25
C THR A 434 1.79 8.25 -23.46
N GLY A 435 1.85 8.80 -24.65
CA GLY A 435 2.03 8.04 -25.88
C GLY A 435 0.94 6.99 -26.08
N GLU A 436 1.34 5.73 -26.19
CA GLU A 436 0.44 4.57 -26.39
C GLU A 436 -0.28 4.14 -25.12
N ASP A 437 0.14 4.59 -23.94
CA ASP A 437 -0.50 4.19 -22.67
C ASP A 437 -1.99 4.56 -22.63
N VAL A 438 -2.38 5.63 -23.34
CA VAL A 438 -3.77 6.11 -23.39
C VAL A 438 -4.74 5.11 -24.07
N PHE A 439 -4.21 4.19 -24.85
CA PHE A 439 -4.98 3.14 -25.53
C PHE A 439 -5.00 1.80 -24.79
N GLN A 440 -4.42 1.73 -23.60
CA GLN A 440 -4.52 0.52 -22.77
C GLN A 440 -5.97 0.31 -22.31
N VAL A 441 -6.38 -0.95 -22.28
CA VAL A 441 -7.72 -1.36 -21.83
C VAL A 441 -7.80 -1.24 -20.30
N ILE A 442 -8.84 -0.60 -19.79
CA ILE A 442 -9.02 -0.33 -18.36
C ILE A 442 -8.98 -1.60 -17.51
N GLY A 443 -9.53 -2.69 -18.01
CA GLY A 443 -9.51 -3.99 -17.33
C GLY A 443 -8.11 -4.52 -17.00
N THR A 444 -7.08 -4.12 -17.77
CA THR A 444 -5.67 -4.56 -17.59
C THR A 444 -4.89 -3.67 -16.62
N LEU A 445 -5.45 -2.55 -16.18
CA LEU A 445 -4.81 -1.59 -15.33
C LEU A 445 -4.77 -2.05 -13.87
N SER A 446 -3.71 -1.69 -13.16
CA SER A 446 -3.65 -1.81 -11.70
C SER A 446 -4.68 -0.90 -11.02
N GLY A 447 -5.05 -1.21 -9.77
CA GLY A 447 -5.99 -0.39 -8.99
C GLY A 447 -5.57 1.09 -8.90
N GLY A 448 -4.27 1.36 -8.75
CA GLY A 448 -3.73 2.72 -8.74
C GLY A 448 -3.82 3.45 -10.09
N GLU A 449 -3.72 2.72 -11.20
CA GLU A 449 -3.91 3.27 -12.55
C GLU A 449 -5.38 3.57 -12.83
N LYS A 450 -6.28 2.66 -12.47
CA LYS A 450 -7.73 2.90 -12.52
C LYS A 450 -8.12 4.14 -11.71
N GLY A 451 -7.54 4.31 -10.50
CA GLY A 451 -7.73 5.51 -9.68
C GLY A 451 -7.30 6.79 -10.38
N ARG A 452 -6.16 6.77 -11.09
CA ARG A 452 -5.69 7.94 -11.87
C ARG A 452 -6.62 8.26 -13.03
N VAL A 453 -7.16 7.25 -13.73
CA VAL A 453 -8.16 7.45 -14.81
C VAL A 453 -9.44 8.07 -14.24
N SER A 454 -9.93 7.56 -13.10
CA SER A 454 -11.12 8.07 -12.42
C SER A 454 -10.93 9.54 -11.97
N LEU A 455 -9.75 9.90 -11.45
CA LEU A 455 -9.40 11.28 -11.11
C LEU A 455 -9.29 12.18 -12.35
N ALA A 456 -8.73 11.68 -13.46
CA ALA A 456 -8.69 12.41 -14.72
C ALA A 456 -10.10 12.69 -15.25
N LYS A 457 -11.01 11.69 -15.16
CA LYS A 457 -12.42 11.83 -15.50
C LYS A 457 -13.11 12.87 -14.61
N LEU A 458 -12.85 12.85 -13.31
CA LEU A 458 -13.38 13.85 -12.37
C LEU A 458 -12.88 15.26 -12.68
N LEU A 459 -11.59 15.44 -13.01
CA LEU A 459 -11.01 16.72 -13.38
C LEU A 459 -11.70 17.34 -14.60
N LEU A 460 -12.07 16.51 -15.56
CA LEU A 460 -12.76 16.93 -16.78
C LEU A 460 -14.24 17.23 -16.58
N SER A 461 -14.82 16.81 -15.44
CA SER A 461 -16.25 17.00 -15.13
C SER A 461 -16.65 18.46 -14.89
N THR A 462 -15.68 19.38 -14.75
CA THR A 462 -15.94 20.82 -14.47
C THR A 462 -16.83 21.07 -13.25
N ALA A 463 -16.98 20.09 -12.37
CA ALA A 463 -17.78 20.17 -11.16
C ALA A 463 -17.24 21.24 -10.19
N ASN A 464 -18.15 21.91 -9.48
CA ASN A 464 -17.79 22.96 -8.51
C ASN A 464 -17.97 22.54 -7.05
N PHE A 465 -18.49 21.34 -6.80
CA PHE A 465 -18.51 20.69 -5.49
C PHE A 465 -17.93 19.28 -5.63
N ILE A 466 -16.72 19.09 -5.13
CA ILE A 466 -15.97 17.84 -5.30
C ILE A 466 -16.01 17.04 -4.00
N ILE A 467 -16.30 15.76 -4.12
CA ILE A 467 -16.31 14.76 -3.03
C ILE A 467 -15.26 13.70 -3.40
N LEU A 468 -14.24 13.52 -2.53
CA LEU A 468 -13.11 12.60 -2.72
C LEU A 468 -13.13 11.50 -1.67
#